data_8dc8992552ea1d6210515ea6052e4994
#
_entry.id   8dc8992552ea1d6210515ea6052e4994
#
_cell.length_a   1.000
_cell.length_b   1.000
_cell.length_c   1.000
_cell.angle_alpha   90.00
_cell.angle_beta   90.00
_cell.angle_gamma   90.00
#
_symmetry.space_group_name_H-M   'P 1'
#
loop_
_entity.id
_entity.type
_entity.pdbx_description
1 polymer ?
#
loop_
_entity_poly.entity_id
_entity_poly.type
_entity_poly.pdbx_seq_one_letter_code
_entity_poly.pdbx_strand_id
1 'polypeptide(L)'
;TSLYDYFGNIVYTFDLKMAIEQGFLTPYYYHPEPVYLTEEEFDEYIDLTNKLTKLHPKEDEPISEVALRIAIKRTRVQNNSIAKLDWLDKHLVESDGIHHTIFYSGDKIFSQVLSLLGVEKHLILHQFTHKENMAKRSRLLEAFARGDLQALVAMKCLDEGVDVPPTETAYFLASSSVSREFVQRRGRILRNWPGKKNANVIDLISIPPERFIHLGKSSEEYRIVRSAIRREYLRVKEFSELAINKY
;
A
#
# COMPACT_ATOMS: atom_id res chain seq x y z
N THR A 1 16.43 27.44 -4.82
CA THR A 1 15.90 28.16 -3.63
C THR A 1 15.05 27.18 -2.84
N SER A 2 15.40 26.89 -1.61
CA SER A 2 14.61 26.02 -0.75
C SER A 2 13.36 26.77 -0.28
N LEU A 3 12.28 26.05 0.06
CA LEU A 3 11.08 26.67 0.63
C LEU A 3 11.40 27.44 1.92
N TYR A 4 12.40 26.98 2.67
CA TYR A 4 12.88 27.66 3.88
C TYR A 4 13.53 29.02 3.59
N ASP A 5 14.22 29.16 2.46
CA ASP A 5 14.84 30.42 2.07
C ASP A 5 13.80 31.49 1.72
N TYR A 6 12.61 31.04 1.27
CA TYR A 6 11.53 31.93 0.86
C TYR A 6 10.53 32.24 1.99
N PHE A 7 10.10 31.20 2.72
CA PHE A 7 9.02 31.27 3.72
C PHE A 7 9.53 31.34 5.18
N GLY A 8 10.84 31.16 5.41
CA GLY A 8 11.39 31.05 6.76
C GLY A 8 11.16 29.69 7.43
N ASN A 9 11.30 29.65 8.73
CA ASN A 9 11.17 28.43 9.51
C ASN A 9 9.71 27.96 9.60
N ILE A 10 9.52 26.64 9.77
CA ILE A 10 8.21 26.04 10.06
C ILE A 10 7.69 26.62 11.38
N VAL A 11 6.56 27.33 11.32
CA VAL A 11 5.91 27.93 12.49
C VAL A 11 4.97 26.97 13.22
N TYR A 12 4.44 25.97 12.50
CA TYR A 12 3.54 24.96 13.07
C TYR A 12 3.57 23.66 12.26
N THR A 13 3.56 22.54 12.94
CA THR A 13 3.45 21.21 12.33
C THR A 13 2.18 20.54 12.84
N PHE A 14 1.29 20.15 11.93
CA PHE A 14 0.12 19.35 12.23
C PHE A 14 0.32 17.97 11.62
N ASP A 15 0.77 17.04 12.44
CA ASP A 15 1.07 15.68 12.01
C ASP A 15 -0.13 14.73 12.17
N LEU A 16 0.01 13.50 11.70
CA LEU A 16 -1.03 12.50 11.75
C LEU A 16 -1.42 12.12 13.19
N LYS A 17 -0.45 12.13 14.12
CA LYS A 17 -0.68 11.85 15.53
C LYS A 17 -1.62 12.87 16.12
N MET A 18 -1.31 14.15 15.93
CA MET A 18 -2.16 15.26 16.38
C MET A 18 -3.56 15.20 15.76
N ALA A 19 -3.66 14.84 14.49
CA ALA A 19 -4.93 14.73 13.80
C ALA A 19 -5.83 13.61 14.39
N ILE A 20 -5.24 12.49 14.81
CA ILE A 20 -5.95 11.41 15.48
C ILE A 20 -6.32 11.83 16.93
N GLU A 21 -5.37 12.36 17.69
CA GLU A 21 -5.59 12.76 19.09
C GLU A 21 -6.64 13.87 19.24
N GLN A 22 -6.71 14.79 18.26
CA GLN A 22 -7.71 15.86 18.23
C GLN A 22 -9.05 15.46 17.58
N GLY A 23 -9.18 14.20 17.13
CA GLY A 23 -10.41 13.69 16.56
C GLY A 23 -10.71 14.14 15.12
N PHE A 24 -9.75 14.70 14.39
CA PHE A 24 -9.90 15.00 12.96
C PHE A 24 -9.79 13.76 12.09
N LEU A 25 -9.10 12.72 12.58
CA LEU A 25 -8.98 11.42 11.95
C LEU A 25 -9.39 10.32 12.90
N THR A 26 -9.93 9.23 12.34
CA THR A 26 -10.36 8.05 13.07
C THR A 26 -9.14 7.23 13.52
N PRO A 27 -9.08 6.75 14.78
CA PRO A 27 -8.09 5.75 15.19
C PRO A 27 -8.17 4.47 14.35
N TYR A 28 -7.08 3.71 14.27
CA TYR A 28 -7.06 2.52 13.44
C TYR A 28 -6.29 1.35 14.06
N TYR A 29 -6.68 0.15 13.64
CA TYR A 29 -5.92 -1.08 13.84
C TYR A 29 -5.06 -1.32 12.60
N TYR A 30 -3.81 -1.75 12.81
CA TYR A 30 -2.89 -2.08 11.74
C TYR A 30 -2.52 -3.57 11.80
N HIS A 31 -2.70 -4.26 10.69
CA HIS A 31 -2.47 -5.69 10.55
C HIS A 31 -1.44 -5.92 9.43
N PRO A 32 -0.13 -5.96 9.75
CA PRO A 32 0.88 -6.35 8.78
C PRO A 32 0.85 -7.86 8.57
N GLU A 33 0.59 -8.27 7.34
CA GLU A 33 0.47 -9.66 6.95
C GLU A 33 1.64 -10.05 6.03
N PRO A 34 2.59 -10.86 6.51
CA PRO A 34 3.73 -11.27 5.70
C PRO A 34 3.29 -12.25 4.59
N VAL A 35 3.71 -11.95 3.37
CA VAL A 35 3.46 -12.78 2.19
C VAL A 35 4.79 -13.10 1.51
N TYR A 36 5.13 -14.37 1.41
CA TYR A 36 6.35 -14.81 0.75
C TYR A 36 6.24 -14.63 -0.76
N LEU A 37 7.21 -13.93 -1.35
CA LEU A 37 7.39 -13.92 -2.81
C LEU A 37 7.64 -15.35 -3.30
N THR A 38 7.24 -15.67 -4.54
CA THR A 38 7.69 -16.91 -5.17
C THR A 38 9.20 -16.85 -5.44
N GLU A 39 9.81 -17.98 -5.70
CA GLU A 39 11.24 -18.03 -6.02
C GLU A 39 11.56 -17.22 -7.27
N GLU A 40 10.74 -17.36 -8.32
CA GLU A 40 10.88 -16.63 -9.57
C GLU A 40 10.72 -15.11 -9.39
N GLU A 41 9.76 -14.69 -8.59
CA GLU A 41 9.56 -13.28 -8.25
C GLU A 41 10.76 -12.72 -7.48
N PHE A 42 11.31 -13.52 -6.57
CA PHE A 42 12.46 -13.09 -5.79
C PHE A 42 13.76 -13.08 -6.60
N ASP A 43 13.94 -14.02 -7.51
CA ASP A 43 15.06 -14.03 -8.46
C ASP A 43 15.02 -12.78 -9.36
N GLU A 44 13.84 -12.41 -9.90
CA GLU A 44 13.66 -11.14 -10.62
C GLU A 44 14.01 -9.93 -9.75
N TYR A 45 13.60 -9.95 -8.48
CA TYR A 45 13.90 -8.90 -7.52
C TYR A 45 15.41 -8.77 -7.26
N ILE A 46 16.14 -9.88 -7.11
CA ILE A 46 17.60 -9.94 -6.94
C ILE A 46 18.29 -9.35 -8.18
N ASP A 47 17.91 -9.81 -9.38
CA ASP A 47 18.49 -9.32 -10.64
C ASP A 47 18.31 -7.80 -10.79
N LEU A 48 17.11 -7.28 -10.55
CA LEU A 48 16.84 -5.84 -10.59
C LEU A 48 17.61 -5.06 -9.51
N THR A 49 17.82 -5.66 -8.34
CA THR A 49 18.61 -5.03 -7.25
C THR A 49 20.08 -4.96 -7.64
N ASN A 50 20.65 -6.03 -8.23
CA ASN A 50 22.02 -6.07 -8.70
C ASN A 50 22.26 -5.05 -9.82
N LYS A 51 21.31 -4.91 -10.75
CA LYS A 51 21.36 -3.86 -11.79
C LYS A 51 21.36 -2.46 -11.19
N LEU A 52 20.54 -2.21 -10.16
CA LEU A 52 20.51 -0.93 -9.46
C LEU A 52 21.83 -0.63 -8.74
N THR A 53 22.42 -1.61 -8.07
CA THR A 53 23.71 -1.45 -7.38
C THR A 53 24.81 -1.02 -8.34
N LYS A 54 24.84 -1.57 -9.55
CA LYS A 54 25.80 -1.20 -10.59
C LYS A 54 25.61 0.21 -11.17
N LEU A 55 24.39 0.74 -11.06
CA LEU A 55 24.01 2.07 -11.56
C LEU A 55 23.97 3.12 -10.45
N HIS A 56 24.44 2.78 -9.23
CA HIS A 56 24.36 3.70 -8.09
C HIS A 56 25.18 4.97 -8.41
N PRO A 57 24.55 6.15 -8.33
CA PRO A 57 25.27 7.41 -8.54
C PRO A 57 26.32 7.58 -7.43
N LYS A 58 27.42 8.25 -7.74
CA LYS A 58 28.33 8.74 -6.71
C LYS A 58 27.56 9.73 -5.81
N GLU A 59 27.99 9.87 -4.57
CA GLU A 59 27.46 10.91 -3.67
C GLU A 59 27.36 12.22 -4.45
N ASP A 60 26.19 12.86 -4.46
CA ASP A 60 25.86 14.11 -5.18
C ASP A 60 25.41 14.00 -6.65
N GLU A 61 25.38 12.83 -7.28
CA GLU A 61 24.80 12.73 -8.63
C GLU A 61 23.29 12.40 -8.58
N PRO A 62 22.45 13.02 -9.41
CA PRO A 62 21.03 12.68 -9.48
C PRO A 62 20.83 11.26 -10.00
N ILE A 63 19.83 10.57 -9.48
CA ILE A 63 19.46 9.22 -9.94
C ILE A 63 19.16 9.26 -11.44
N SER A 64 19.86 8.44 -12.22
CA SER A 64 19.64 8.36 -13.67
C SER A 64 18.22 7.84 -13.97
N GLU A 65 17.68 8.25 -15.13
CA GLU A 65 16.36 7.77 -15.60
C GLU A 65 16.31 6.24 -15.70
N VAL A 66 17.42 5.63 -16.11
CA VAL A 66 17.55 4.16 -16.20
C VAL A 66 17.45 3.53 -14.81
N ALA A 67 18.16 4.08 -13.81
CA ALA A 67 18.09 3.58 -12.45
C ALA A 67 16.68 3.74 -11.85
N LEU A 68 16.02 4.87 -12.11
CA LEU A 68 14.64 5.11 -11.68
C LEU A 68 13.68 4.07 -12.30
N ARG A 69 13.80 3.79 -13.60
CA ARG A 69 12.97 2.77 -14.27
C ARG A 69 13.18 1.36 -13.68
N ILE A 70 14.42 1.00 -13.34
CA ILE A 70 14.73 -0.29 -12.70
C ILE A 70 14.16 -0.33 -11.29
N ALA A 71 14.28 0.75 -10.51
CA ALA A 71 13.70 0.84 -9.18
C ALA A 71 12.16 0.67 -9.19
N ILE A 72 11.48 1.28 -10.17
CA ILE A 72 10.04 1.11 -10.39
C ILE A 72 9.72 -0.36 -10.73
N LYS A 73 10.48 -0.99 -11.64
CA LYS A 73 10.29 -2.41 -11.98
C LYS A 73 10.45 -3.29 -10.75
N ARG A 74 11.48 -3.06 -9.93
CA ARG A 74 11.71 -3.82 -8.71
C ARG A 74 10.55 -3.70 -7.70
N THR A 75 10.02 -2.48 -7.50
CA THR A 75 8.85 -2.27 -6.64
C THR A 75 7.60 -2.97 -7.22
N ARG A 76 7.48 -3.03 -8.54
CA ARG A 76 6.38 -3.74 -9.21
C ARG A 76 6.39 -5.25 -8.96
N VAL A 77 7.56 -5.88 -8.81
CA VAL A 77 7.63 -7.30 -8.41
C VAL A 77 6.89 -7.51 -7.10
N GLN A 78 7.21 -6.75 -6.06
CA GLN A 78 6.55 -6.84 -4.75
C GLN A 78 5.05 -6.51 -4.80
N ASN A 79 4.67 -5.48 -5.57
CA ASN A 79 3.29 -5.01 -5.65
C ASN A 79 2.36 -5.95 -6.44
N ASN A 80 2.91 -6.79 -7.30
CA ASN A 80 2.16 -7.67 -8.18
C ASN A 80 2.41 -9.15 -7.88
N SER A 81 2.92 -9.47 -6.70
CA SER A 81 3.14 -10.85 -6.32
C SER A 81 1.84 -11.64 -6.30
N ILE A 82 1.88 -12.82 -6.96
CA ILE A 82 0.73 -13.72 -7.06
C ILE A 82 0.34 -14.29 -5.69
N ALA A 83 1.31 -14.43 -4.78
CA ALA A 83 1.06 -14.93 -3.43
C ALA A 83 0.11 -14.03 -2.61
N LYS A 84 -0.08 -12.77 -3.02
CA LYS A 84 -1.09 -11.88 -2.41
C LYS A 84 -2.51 -12.27 -2.81
N LEU A 85 -2.71 -12.81 -4.00
CA LEU A 85 -4.01 -13.38 -4.41
C LEU A 85 -4.32 -14.64 -3.60
N ASP A 86 -3.34 -15.52 -3.43
CA ASP A 86 -3.47 -16.72 -2.61
C ASP A 86 -3.80 -16.38 -1.16
N TRP A 87 -3.17 -15.32 -0.65
CA TRP A 87 -3.47 -14.82 0.69
C TRP A 87 -4.91 -14.30 0.78
N LEU A 88 -5.36 -13.49 -0.17
CA LEU A 88 -6.75 -13.01 -0.22
C LEU A 88 -7.74 -14.16 -0.31
N ASP A 89 -7.48 -15.13 -1.17
CA ASP A 89 -8.37 -16.29 -1.34
C ASP A 89 -8.55 -17.07 -0.05
N LYS A 90 -7.48 -17.28 0.69
CA LYS A 90 -7.48 -18.04 1.94
C LYS A 90 -8.11 -17.29 3.12
N HIS A 91 -7.95 -15.97 3.18
CA HIS A 91 -8.33 -15.18 4.37
C HIS A 91 -9.65 -14.43 4.20
N LEU A 92 -10.11 -14.22 2.97
CA LEU A 92 -11.46 -13.71 2.70
C LEU A 92 -12.42 -14.89 2.49
N VAL A 93 -12.86 -15.49 3.58
CA VAL A 93 -13.69 -16.71 3.52
C VAL A 93 -15.13 -16.40 3.17
N GLU A 94 -15.68 -15.27 3.62
CA GLU A 94 -17.09 -14.92 3.42
C GLU A 94 -17.25 -13.45 3.02
N SER A 95 -18.20 -13.19 2.13
CA SER A 95 -18.57 -11.83 1.72
C SER A 95 -19.41 -11.11 2.79
N ASP A 96 -20.02 -11.87 3.70
CA ASP A 96 -20.89 -11.34 4.75
C ASP A 96 -20.06 -10.65 5.83
N GLY A 97 -20.07 -9.37 5.87
CA GLY A 97 -19.27 -8.53 6.78
C GLY A 97 -18.25 -7.65 6.08
N ILE A 98 -18.02 -7.84 4.79
CA ILE A 98 -17.23 -6.90 3.98
C ILE A 98 -18.15 -5.77 3.54
N HIS A 99 -17.90 -4.59 4.08
CA HIS A 99 -18.57 -3.35 3.70
C HIS A 99 -17.58 -2.19 3.81
N HIS A 100 -17.81 -1.14 3.07
CA HIS A 100 -16.96 0.05 3.04
C HIS A 100 -15.46 -0.27 2.97
N THR A 101 -15.10 -1.26 2.10
CA THR A 101 -13.74 -1.80 2.00
C THR A 101 -13.05 -1.35 0.72
N ILE A 102 -11.77 -0.97 0.82
CA ILE A 102 -10.94 -0.64 -0.34
C ILE A 102 -9.78 -1.62 -0.46
N PHE A 103 -9.59 -2.15 -1.67
CA PHE A 103 -8.43 -2.96 -2.03
C PHE A 103 -7.51 -2.15 -2.95
N TYR A 104 -6.32 -1.81 -2.46
CA TYR A 104 -5.27 -1.16 -3.26
C TYR A 104 -4.43 -2.21 -3.96
N SER A 105 -4.59 -2.35 -5.27
CA SER A 105 -3.96 -3.40 -6.06
C SER A 105 -2.83 -2.89 -6.95
N GLY A 106 -1.90 -3.78 -7.26
CA GLY A 106 -0.91 -3.60 -8.32
C GLY A 106 -1.53 -3.72 -9.70
N ASP A 107 -0.82 -3.20 -10.70
CA ASP A 107 -1.32 -3.11 -12.07
C ASP A 107 -1.45 -4.46 -12.78
N LYS A 108 -0.51 -5.39 -12.55
CA LYS A 108 -0.52 -6.69 -13.23
C LYS A 108 -1.56 -7.67 -12.67
N ILE A 109 -1.79 -7.65 -11.34
CA ILE A 109 -2.75 -8.55 -10.68
C ILE A 109 -4.15 -7.94 -10.56
N PHE A 110 -4.38 -6.73 -11.05
CA PHE A 110 -5.62 -5.97 -10.86
C PHE A 110 -6.86 -6.72 -11.35
N SER A 111 -6.80 -7.28 -12.55
CA SER A 111 -7.92 -8.06 -13.11
C SER A 111 -8.19 -9.35 -12.35
N GLN A 112 -7.13 -9.99 -11.84
CA GLN A 112 -7.25 -11.20 -11.03
C GLN A 112 -7.87 -10.88 -9.65
N VAL A 113 -7.49 -9.75 -9.03
CA VAL A 113 -8.13 -9.27 -7.79
C VAL A 113 -9.62 -9.01 -8.02
N LEU A 114 -9.99 -8.35 -9.13
CA LEU A 114 -11.40 -8.12 -9.47
C LEU A 114 -12.16 -9.45 -9.67
N SER A 115 -11.58 -10.41 -10.38
CA SER A 115 -12.19 -11.73 -10.60
C SER A 115 -12.35 -12.50 -9.31
N LEU A 116 -11.29 -12.60 -8.51
CA LEU A 116 -11.31 -13.28 -7.20
C LEU A 116 -12.41 -12.69 -6.30
N LEU A 117 -12.39 -11.38 -6.11
CA LEU A 117 -13.33 -10.73 -5.19
C LEU A 117 -14.78 -10.73 -5.71
N GLY A 118 -14.97 -10.43 -7.00
CA GLY A 118 -16.32 -10.28 -7.56
C GLY A 118 -16.96 -11.58 -7.99
N VAL A 119 -16.18 -12.52 -8.58
CA VAL A 119 -16.73 -13.76 -9.12
C VAL A 119 -16.64 -14.89 -8.10
N GLU A 120 -15.49 -15.09 -7.47
CA GLU A 120 -15.29 -16.24 -6.57
C GLU A 120 -15.79 -15.95 -5.15
N LYS A 121 -15.57 -14.73 -4.64
CA LYS A 121 -16.05 -14.31 -3.30
C LYS A 121 -17.41 -13.61 -3.32
N HIS A 122 -18.01 -13.40 -4.50
CA HIS A 122 -19.34 -12.82 -4.68
C HIS A 122 -19.54 -11.41 -4.06
N LEU A 123 -18.47 -10.62 -3.98
CA LEU A 123 -18.57 -9.24 -3.47
C LEU A 123 -19.22 -8.31 -4.50
N ILE A 124 -20.13 -7.46 -4.07
CA ILE A 124 -20.65 -6.36 -4.85
C ILE A 124 -19.61 -5.24 -4.87
N LEU A 125 -18.81 -5.17 -5.91
CA LEU A 125 -17.69 -4.25 -6.02
C LEU A 125 -17.60 -3.55 -7.38
N HIS A 126 -16.82 -2.49 -7.43
CA HIS A 126 -16.43 -1.86 -8.68
C HIS A 126 -14.95 -1.49 -8.69
N GLN A 127 -14.37 -1.46 -9.88
CA GLN A 127 -13.03 -0.88 -10.04
C GLN A 127 -13.09 0.64 -9.87
N PHE A 128 -12.00 1.22 -9.33
CA PHE A 128 -11.82 2.65 -9.19
C PHE A 128 -10.41 3.02 -9.69
N THR A 129 -10.34 3.49 -10.95
CA THR A 129 -9.09 3.76 -11.65
C THR A 129 -9.11 5.15 -12.30
N HIS A 130 -8.01 5.53 -12.94
CA HIS A 130 -7.95 6.78 -13.72
C HIS A 130 -8.85 6.77 -14.97
N LYS A 131 -9.36 5.61 -15.36
CA LYS A 131 -10.22 5.46 -16.56
C LYS A 131 -11.65 5.97 -16.35
N GLU A 132 -12.12 6.00 -15.12
CA GLU A 132 -13.45 6.52 -14.79
C GLU A 132 -13.42 8.06 -14.84
N ASN A 133 -14.35 8.64 -15.59
CA ASN A 133 -14.55 10.10 -15.62
C ASN A 133 -15.13 10.60 -14.27
N MET A 134 -15.10 11.92 -14.06
CA MET A 134 -15.53 12.53 -12.80
C MET A 134 -16.96 12.17 -12.41
N ALA A 135 -17.89 12.19 -13.35
CA ALA A 135 -19.30 11.88 -13.09
C ALA A 135 -19.50 10.41 -12.66
N LYS A 136 -18.76 9.47 -13.28
CA LYS A 136 -18.80 8.06 -12.89
C LYS A 136 -18.16 7.86 -11.52
N ARG A 137 -17.03 8.55 -11.24
CA ARG A 137 -16.39 8.50 -9.92
C ARG A 137 -17.33 8.96 -8.82
N SER A 138 -18.02 10.11 -8.98
CA SER A 138 -19.02 10.57 -8.00
C SER A 138 -20.08 9.52 -7.71
N ARG A 139 -20.68 8.94 -8.76
CA ARG A 139 -21.72 7.90 -8.62
C ARG A 139 -21.20 6.67 -7.88
N LEU A 140 -19.97 6.22 -8.17
CA LEU A 140 -19.35 5.08 -7.49
C LEU A 140 -19.11 5.36 -6.01
N LEU A 141 -18.64 6.56 -5.67
CA LEU A 141 -18.43 6.97 -4.29
C LEU A 141 -19.74 7.12 -3.53
N GLU A 142 -20.79 7.64 -4.17
CA GLU A 142 -22.14 7.71 -3.59
C GLU A 142 -22.71 6.31 -3.34
N ALA A 143 -22.58 5.39 -4.30
CA ALA A 143 -23.01 4.00 -4.14
C ALA A 143 -22.22 3.27 -3.03
N PHE A 144 -20.93 3.52 -2.95
CA PHE A 144 -20.07 2.99 -1.88
C PHE A 144 -20.47 3.58 -0.51
N ALA A 145 -20.77 4.87 -0.43
CA ALA A 145 -21.23 5.54 0.79
C ALA A 145 -22.57 4.99 1.31
N ARG A 146 -23.49 4.65 0.41
CA ARG A 146 -24.78 4.05 0.76
C ARG A 146 -24.71 2.56 1.10
N GLY A 147 -23.57 1.91 0.83
CA GLY A 147 -23.42 0.46 0.99
C GLY A 147 -23.95 -0.36 -0.18
N ASP A 148 -24.39 0.27 -1.31
CA ASP A 148 -24.77 -0.42 -2.53
C ASP A 148 -23.57 -1.17 -3.16
N LEU A 149 -22.34 -0.68 -2.89
CA LEU A 149 -21.08 -1.35 -3.17
C LEU A 149 -20.41 -1.71 -1.85
N GLN A 150 -20.08 -2.99 -1.67
CA GLN A 150 -19.34 -3.49 -0.51
C GLN A 150 -17.88 -3.06 -0.56
N ALA A 151 -17.30 -3.04 -1.78
CA ALA A 151 -15.88 -2.75 -1.97
C ALA A 151 -15.56 -1.95 -3.23
N LEU A 152 -14.42 -1.26 -3.18
CA LEU A 152 -13.77 -0.67 -4.34
C LEU A 152 -12.39 -1.31 -4.52
N VAL A 153 -12.04 -1.69 -5.75
CA VAL A 153 -10.67 -2.08 -6.10
C VAL A 153 -10.00 -0.91 -6.80
N ALA A 154 -8.99 -0.35 -6.15
CA ALA A 154 -8.33 0.88 -6.57
C ALA A 154 -6.89 0.62 -7.06
N MET A 155 -6.50 1.37 -8.09
CA MET A 155 -5.14 1.38 -8.61
C MET A 155 -4.67 2.82 -8.77
N LYS A 156 -3.75 3.29 -7.92
CA LYS A 156 -3.06 4.60 -7.96
C LYS A 156 -3.95 5.87 -8.00
N CYS A 157 -5.24 5.76 -8.15
CA CYS A 157 -6.12 6.89 -8.47
C CYS A 157 -6.80 7.54 -7.26
N LEU A 158 -6.63 6.97 -6.07
CA LEU A 158 -7.10 7.61 -4.83
C LEU A 158 -6.03 8.53 -4.22
N ASP A 159 -4.96 8.83 -4.96
CA ASP A 159 -3.83 9.60 -4.45
C ASP A 159 -4.06 11.12 -4.52
N GLU A 160 -4.98 11.62 -5.38
CA GLU A 160 -5.21 13.06 -5.56
C GLU A 160 -6.70 13.44 -5.60
N GLY A 161 -7.07 14.43 -4.77
CA GLY A 161 -8.31 15.21 -4.90
C GLY A 161 -9.64 14.49 -4.66
N VAL A 162 -9.67 13.18 -4.43
CA VAL A 162 -10.92 12.41 -4.25
C VAL A 162 -11.20 12.21 -2.76
N ASP A 163 -12.34 12.67 -2.31
CA ASP A 163 -12.85 12.34 -0.98
C ASP A 163 -13.50 10.97 -1.04
N VAL A 164 -12.94 10.01 -0.31
CA VAL A 164 -13.51 8.66 -0.24
C VAL A 164 -14.41 8.60 0.98
N PRO A 165 -15.70 8.31 0.79
CA PRO A 165 -16.64 8.17 1.90
C PRO A 165 -16.24 7.04 2.86
N PRO A 166 -17.07 6.65 3.80
CA PRO A 166 -16.74 5.90 5.00
C PRO A 166 -16.01 4.59 4.72
N THR A 167 -14.68 4.68 4.48
CA THR A 167 -13.85 3.48 4.37
C THR A 167 -13.57 2.96 5.77
N GLU A 168 -14.05 1.78 6.07
CA GLU A 168 -13.82 1.12 7.36
C GLU A 168 -12.63 0.20 7.31
N THR A 169 -12.41 -0.46 6.17
CA THR A 169 -11.31 -1.41 5.99
C THR A 169 -10.54 -1.12 4.71
N ALA A 170 -9.22 -1.21 4.77
CA ALA A 170 -8.36 -1.09 3.60
C ALA A 170 -7.34 -2.22 3.55
N TYR A 171 -7.28 -2.89 2.39
CA TYR A 171 -6.27 -3.88 2.06
C TYR A 171 -5.22 -3.27 1.13
N PHE A 172 -3.97 -3.28 1.58
CA PHE A 172 -2.84 -2.85 0.76
C PHE A 172 -2.13 -4.05 0.15
N LEU A 173 -2.50 -4.43 -1.07
CA LEU A 173 -1.77 -5.40 -1.88
C LEU A 173 -0.59 -4.73 -2.58
N ALA A 174 -0.74 -3.45 -2.91
CA ALA A 174 0.32 -2.64 -3.49
C ALA A 174 0.57 -1.40 -2.64
N SER A 175 1.80 -1.26 -2.19
CA SER A 175 2.26 -0.05 -1.51
C SER A 175 3.23 0.72 -2.40
N SER A 176 3.21 2.04 -2.34
CA SER A 176 4.25 2.81 -2.97
C SER A 176 5.48 2.86 -2.07
N SER A 177 6.67 2.83 -2.68
CA SER A 177 7.93 3.05 -1.96
C SER A 177 8.09 4.51 -1.50
N VAL A 178 7.18 5.39 -1.88
CA VAL A 178 7.16 6.79 -1.51
C VAL A 178 6.25 6.94 -0.28
N SER A 179 6.86 7.17 0.88
CA SER A 179 6.15 7.34 2.15
C SER A 179 5.03 8.39 2.06
N ARG A 180 5.20 9.42 1.25
CA ARG A 180 4.22 10.49 1.04
C ARG A 180 2.89 9.99 0.45
N GLU A 181 2.92 9.16 -0.59
CA GLU A 181 1.70 8.62 -1.21
C GLU A 181 0.96 7.70 -0.23
N PHE A 182 1.71 6.93 0.53
CA PHE A 182 1.16 6.02 1.51
C PHE A 182 0.52 6.78 2.69
N VAL A 183 1.16 7.84 3.17
CA VAL A 183 0.58 8.75 4.19
C VAL A 183 -0.69 9.40 3.68
N GLN A 184 -0.74 9.81 2.41
CA GLN A 184 -1.94 10.39 1.79
C GLN A 184 -3.09 9.38 1.72
N ARG A 185 -2.84 8.13 1.31
CA ARG A 185 -3.86 7.07 1.28
C ARG A 185 -4.39 6.80 2.69
N ARG A 186 -3.51 6.68 3.67
CA ARG A 186 -3.88 6.51 5.07
C ARG A 186 -4.77 7.66 5.56
N GLY A 187 -4.39 8.91 5.31
CA GLY A 187 -5.18 10.06 5.70
C GLY A 187 -6.61 10.06 5.14
N ARG A 188 -6.83 9.44 3.98
CA ARG A 188 -8.17 9.29 3.38
C ARG A 188 -8.99 8.17 4.03
N ILE A 189 -8.35 7.03 4.28
CA ILE A 189 -8.97 5.90 4.97
C ILE A 189 -9.38 6.30 6.39
N LEU A 190 -8.59 7.12 7.05
CA LEU A 190 -8.81 7.55 8.44
C LEU A 190 -9.76 8.75 8.58
N ARG A 191 -10.32 9.29 7.50
CA ARG A 191 -11.30 10.37 7.60
C ARG A 191 -12.47 9.97 8.48
N ASN A 192 -12.90 10.92 9.31
CA ASN A 192 -14.06 10.75 10.16
C ASN A 192 -15.33 10.68 9.34
N TRP A 193 -16.23 9.80 9.76
CA TRP A 193 -17.56 9.66 9.20
C TRP A 193 -18.57 9.37 10.31
N PRO A 194 -19.82 9.83 10.22
CA PRO A 194 -20.83 9.52 11.23
C PRO A 194 -20.98 8.02 11.44
N GLY A 195 -20.82 7.57 12.68
CA GLY A 195 -20.88 6.14 13.05
C GLY A 195 -19.57 5.37 12.99
N LYS A 196 -18.54 5.88 12.30
CA LYS A 196 -17.22 5.22 12.21
C LYS A 196 -16.42 5.46 13.48
N LYS A 197 -16.09 4.39 14.19
CA LYS A 197 -15.29 4.43 15.43
C LYS A 197 -13.82 4.20 15.19
N ASN A 198 -13.49 3.23 14.35
CA ASN A 198 -12.13 2.80 14.01
C ASN A 198 -12.05 2.45 12.55
N ALA A 199 -10.82 2.36 12.05
CA ALA A 199 -10.53 1.79 10.74
C ALA A 199 -9.61 0.57 10.89
N ASN A 200 -9.66 -0.37 9.93
CA ASN A 200 -8.76 -1.51 9.83
C ASN A 200 -7.86 -1.35 8.61
N VAL A 201 -6.57 -1.47 8.81
CA VAL A 201 -5.57 -1.42 7.74
C VAL A 201 -4.85 -2.75 7.69
N ILE A 202 -5.13 -3.54 6.67
CA ILE A 202 -4.47 -4.81 6.39
C ILE A 202 -3.41 -4.56 5.32
N ASP A 203 -2.14 -4.77 5.66
CA ASP A 203 -1.00 -4.47 4.77
C ASP A 203 -0.24 -5.75 4.42
N LEU A 204 -0.34 -6.19 3.16
CA LEU A 204 0.32 -7.40 2.67
C LEU A 204 1.79 -7.09 2.37
N ILE A 205 2.65 -7.50 3.29
CA ILE A 205 4.09 -7.24 3.29
C ILE A 205 4.80 -8.32 2.47
N SER A 206 5.36 -7.96 1.32
CA SER A 206 6.13 -8.91 0.51
C SER A 206 7.51 -9.15 1.12
N ILE A 207 7.76 -10.38 1.55
CA ILE A 207 9.03 -10.82 2.12
C ILE A 207 9.70 -11.87 1.22
N PRO A 208 11.03 -12.01 1.29
CA PRO A 208 11.76 -13.04 0.56
C PRO A 208 11.25 -14.44 0.90
N PRO A 209 11.37 -15.43 -0.03
CA PRO A 209 11.04 -16.82 0.27
C PRO A 209 11.81 -17.34 1.48
N GLU A 210 11.18 -18.21 2.26
CA GLU A 210 11.69 -18.68 3.55
C GLU A 210 13.13 -19.21 3.50
N ARG A 211 13.47 -19.96 2.43
CA ARG A 211 14.83 -20.48 2.24
C ARG A 211 15.94 -19.43 2.24
N PHE A 212 15.62 -18.19 1.79
CA PHE A 212 16.58 -17.09 1.74
C PHE A 212 16.74 -16.37 3.09
N ILE A 213 15.81 -16.54 4.01
CA ILE A 213 15.89 -15.90 5.34
C ILE A 213 17.03 -16.50 6.19
N HIS A 214 17.38 -17.74 5.93
CA HIS A 214 18.41 -18.48 6.68
C HIS A 214 19.80 -18.47 6.03
N LEU A 215 20.03 -17.62 5.01
CA LEU A 215 21.34 -17.52 4.36
C LEU A 215 22.45 -17.04 5.29
N GLY A 216 23.65 -17.50 5.04
CA GLY A 216 24.85 -17.05 5.75
C GLY A 216 25.12 -15.56 5.57
N LYS A 217 25.54 -14.88 6.65
CA LYS A 217 25.73 -13.41 6.72
C LYS A 217 26.75 -12.83 5.71
N SER A 218 27.56 -13.66 5.07
CA SER A 218 28.62 -13.27 4.14
C SER A 218 28.21 -13.28 2.67
N SER A 219 27.01 -13.80 2.32
CA SER A 219 26.58 -13.86 0.92
C SER A 219 26.04 -12.51 0.43
N GLU A 220 26.18 -12.26 -0.87
CA GLU A 220 25.61 -11.06 -1.50
C GLU A 220 24.07 -11.10 -1.43
N GLU A 221 23.50 -12.27 -1.63
CA GLU A 221 22.04 -12.49 -1.49
C GLU A 221 21.55 -12.12 -0.08
N TYR A 222 22.29 -12.44 0.96
CA TYR A 222 21.94 -12.04 2.33
C TYR A 222 21.81 -10.51 2.48
N ARG A 223 22.68 -9.73 1.81
CA ARG A 223 22.59 -8.26 1.84
C ARG A 223 21.30 -7.77 1.18
N ILE A 224 20.92 -8.39 0.07
CA ILE A 224 19.68 -8.07 -0.66
C ILE A 224 18.47 -8.43 0.18
N VAL A 225 18.42 -9.64 0.74
CA VAL A 225 17.36 -10.11 1.64
C VAL A 225 17.20 -9.15 2.82
N ARG A 226 18.29 -8.83 3.49
CA ARG A 226 18.27 -7.91 4.63
C ARG A 226 17.77 -6.51 4.24
N SER A 227 18.18 -6.00 3.09
CA SER A 227 17.74 -4.70 2.59
C SER A 227 16.24 -4.70 2.24
N ALA A 228 15.72 -5.79 1.66
CA ALA A 228 14.31 -5.97 1.36
C ALA A 228 13.48 -5.97 2.64
N ILE A 229 13.84 -6.84 3.60
CA ILE A 229 13.15 -6.94 4.90
C ILE A 229 13.21 -5.61 5.66
N ARG A 230 14.37 -4.94 5.69
CA ARG A 230 14.53 -3.67 6.41
C ARG A 230 13.59 -2.58 5.90
N ARG A 231 13.38 -2.49 4.59
CA ARG A 231 12.46 -1.49 4.02
C ARG A 231 11.02 -1.74 4.43
N GLU A 232 10.59 -2.99 4.34
CA GLU A 232 9.25 -3.37 4.77
C GLU A 232 9.09 -3.17 6.28
N TYR A 233 10.08 -3.53 7.08
CA TYR A 233 10.09 -3.30 8.52
C TYR A 233 9.96 -1.82 8.89
N LEU A 234 10.67 -0.92 8.20
CA LEU A 234 10.57 0.52 8.47
C LEU A 234 9.15 1.03 8.17
N ARG A 235 8.51 0.52 7.12
CA ARG A 235 7.11 0.82 6.81
C ARG A 235 6.17 0.30 7.89
N VAL A 236 6.32 -0.96 8.29
CA VAL A 236 5.53 -1.56 9.37
C VAL A 236 5.68 -0.75 10.65
N LYS A 237 6.91 -0.39 11.01
CA LYS A 237 7.19 0.42 12.19
C LYS A 237 6.46 1.76 12.16
N GLU A 238 6.56 2.50 11.06
CA GLU A 238 5.89 3.81 10.88
C GLU A 238 4.37 3.70 11.05
N PHE A 239 3.77 2.61 10.58
CA PHE A 239 2.34 2.38 10.69
C PHE A 239 1.89 1.92 12.06
N SER A 240 2.65 1.03 12.68
CA SER A 240 2.32 0.50 13.98
C SER A 240 2.45 1.53 15.10
N GLU A 241 3.34 2.53 14.96
CA GLU A 241 3.56 3.57 15.99
C GLU A 241 2.28 4.33 16.39
N LEU A 242 1.36 4.56 15.45
CA LEU A 242 0.12 5.30 15.66
C LEU A 242 -1.13 4.40 15.71
N ALA A 243 -0.97 3.10 15.55
CA ALA A 243 -2.08 2.16 15.60
C ALA A 243 -2.54 1.91 17.05
N ILE A 244 -3.81 1.54 17.23
CA ILE A 244 -4.36 1.15 18.53
C ILE A 244 -3.64 -0.10 19.05
N ASN A 245 -3.40 -1.08 18.18
CA ASN A 245 -2.73 -2.36 18.46
C ASN A 245 -1.23 -2.28 18.17
N LYS A 246 -0.51 -1.37 18.81
CA LYS A 246 0.95 -1.21 18.61
C LYS A 246 1.68 -2.54 18.72
N TYR A 247 2.62 -2.79 17.78
CA TYR A 247 3.53 -3.93 17.78
C TYR A 247 4.91 -3.51 18.24
#